data_27cb486bf87fe08a8b54b175b1cf7dfb
#
_entry.id   27cb486bf87fe08a8b54b175b1cf7dfb
#
_cell.length_a   1.000
_cell.length_b   1.000
_cell.length_c   1.000
_cell.angle_alpha   90.00
_cell.angle_beta   90.00
_cell.angle_gamma   90.00
#
_symmetry.space_group_name_H-M   'P 1'
#
loop_
_entity.id
_entity.type
_entity.pdbx_description
1 polymer ?
#
loop_
_entity_poly.entity_id
_entity_poly.type
_entity_poly.pdbx_seq_one_letter_code
_entity_poly.pdbx_strand_id
1 'polypeptide(L)'
;SYFVKCTTLMQEVRPLMIDWWFAWHLPDSERYQLWHPLDHISSKLTQDRSNLNNDKERYIGINSYVEEYIGKKYSKLCISFLDPKEFGLGALDINTSTAICARVTDMETGVKIANLLHYVENNDIGSKMQSYFWLGNNLEHDNK
;
A
#
# COMPACT_ATOMS: atom_id res chain seq x y z
N SER A 1 -3.19 17.84 10.08
CA SER A 1 -3.22 16.48 9.54
C SER A 1 -4.38 15.69 10.12
N TYR A 2 -4.81 14.66 9.40
CA TYR A 2 -5.92 13.80 9.80
C TYR A 2 -5.41 12.37 9.94
N PHE A 3 -5.99 11.67 10.91
CA PHE A 3 -5.74 10.25 11.11
C PHE A 3 -7.03 9.47 10.87
N VAL A 4 -6.96 8.45 10.01
CA VAL A 4 -8.09 7.57 9.71
C VAL A 4 -7.67 6.13 9.95
N LYS A 5 -8.51 5.39 10.67
CA LYS A 5 -8.31 3.97 10.92
C LYS A 5 -9.52 3.19 10.40
N CYS A 6 -9.27 2.08 9.71
CA CYS A 6 -10.30 1.21 9.16
C CYS A 6 -9.95 -0.25 9.45
N THR A 7 -10.95 -1.05 9.79
CA THR A 7 -10.78 -2.49 10.02
C THR A 7 -11.56 -3.27 8.96
N THR A 8 -10.90 -4.22 8.30
CA THR A 8 -11.50 -5.08 7.29
C THR A 8 -11.32 -6.54 7.68
N LEU A 9 -12.42 -7.29 7.76
CA LEU A 9 -12.40 -8.73 7.98
C LEU A 9 -12.39 -9.42 6.62
N MET A 10 -11.43 -10.32 6.42
CA MET A 10 -11.21 -11.00 5.14
C MET A 10 -11.27 -12.50 5.33
N GLN A 11 -12.42 -13.10 4.99
CA GLN A 11 -12.61 -14.54 5.08
C GLN A 11 -11.69 -15.27 4.10
N GLU A 12 -11.06 -16.34 4.58
CA GLU A 12 -10.19 -17.22 3.79
C GLU A 12 -8.96 -16.53 3.18
N VAL A 13 -8.66 -15.30 3.57
CA VAL A 13 -7.48 -14.58 3.11
C VAL A 13 -6.37 -14.72 4.15
N ARG A 14 -5.17 -15.06 3.69
CA ARG A 14 -3.98 -15.17 4.51
C ARG A 14 -3.05 -13.98 4.28
N PRO A 15 -2.19 -13.62 5.25
CA PRO A 15 -1.23 -12.52 5.06
C PRO A 15 -0.36 -12.67 3.81
N LEU A 16 0.06 -13.89 3.48
CA LEU A 16 0.83 -14.18 2.28
C LEU A 16 0.11 -13.74 1.00
N MET A 17 -1.21 -13.86 0.97
CA MET A 17 -2.03 -13.45 -0.19
C MET A 17 -2.02 -11.94 -0.38
N ILE A 18 -1.90 -11.17 0.69
CA ILE A 18 -1.81 -9.71 0.62
C ILE A 18 -0.46 -9.30 0.03
N ASP A 19 0.65 -9.90 0.46
CA ASP A 19 1.95 -9.66 -0.16
C ASP A 19 1.94 -10.01 -1.66
N TRP A 20 1.35 -11.16 -2.00
CA TRP A 20 1.18 -11.57 -3.40
C TRP A 20 0.38 -10.54 -4.20
N TRP A 21 -0.71 -10.04 -3.63
CA TRP A 21 -1.58 -9.06 -4.30
C TRP A 21 -0.81 -7.79 -4.68
N PHE A 22 -0.03 -7.24 -3.74
CA PHE A 22 0.76 -6.04 -4.01
C PHE A 22 1.88 -6.32 -5.03
N ALA A 23 2.54 -7.45 -4.94
CA ALA A 23 3.55 -7.83 -5.93
C ALA A 23 2.94 -8.04 -7.33
N TRP A 24 1.71 -8.55 -7.38
CA TRP A 24 1.07 -8.94 -8.64
C TRP A 24 0.38 -7.77 -9.34
N HIS A 25 -0.35 -6.92 -8.60
CA HIS A 25 -1.18 -5.89 -9.26
C HIS A 25 -0.41 -4.61 -9.60
N LEU A 26 0.62 -4.26 -8.83
CA LEU A 26 1.32 -2.98 -8.99
C LEU A 26 1.88 -2.73 -10.41
N PRO A 27 2.42 -3.72 -11.12
CA PRO A 27 2.98 -3.46 -12.45
C PRO A 27 1.94 -3.34 -13.57
N ASP A 28 0.65 -3.56 -13.29
CA ASP A 28 -0.36 -3.72 -14.34
C ASP A 28 -1.63 -2.95 -14.00
N SER A 29 -2.01 -2.01 -14.90
CA SER A 29 -3.17 -1.16 -14.71
C SER A 29 -4.49 -1.94 -14.65
N GLU A 30 -4.62 -2.98 -15.48
CA GLU A 30 -5.84 -3.79 -15.50
C GLU A 30 -6.02 -4.56 -14.19
N ARG A 31 -4.92 -5.05 -13.62
CA ARG A 31 -4.93 -5.71 -12.31
C ARG A 31 -5.31 -4.74 -11.19
N TYR A 32 -4.78 -3.53 -11.24
CA TYR A 32 -5.10 -2.47 -10.27
C TYR A 32 -6.59 -2.11 -10.33
N GLN A 33 -7.18 -2.09 -11.52
CA GLN A 33 -8.60 -1.84 -11.73
C GLN A 33 -9.50 -2.91 -11.12
N LEU A 34 -9.02 -4.16 -11.00
CA LEU A 34 -9.79 -5.23 -10.35
C LEU A 34 -10.08 -4.91 -8.89
N TRP A 35 -9.18 -4.20 -8.23
CA TRP A 35 -9.38 -3.83 -6.83
C TRP A 35 -10.52 -2.81 -6.67
N HIS A 36 -10.53 -1.78 -7.48
CA HIS A 36 -11.58 -0.74 -7.43
C HIS A 36 -11.83 -0.19 -8.83
N PRO A 37 -12.72 -0.83 -9.62
CA PRO A 37 -12.87 -0.50 -11.03
C PRO A 37 -13.29 0.94 -11.34
N LEU A 38 -14.00 1.60 -10.41
CA LEU A 38 -14.45 2.97 -10.60
C LEU A 38 -13.39 4.01 -10.29
N ASP A 39 -12.54 3.75 -9.30
CA ASP A 39 -11.59 4.75 -8.82
C ASP A 39 -10.17 4.50 -9.30
N HIS A 40 -9.76 3.25 -9.49
CA HIS A 40 -8.41 2.92 -9.95
C HIS A 40 -8.33 2.93 -11.47
N ILE A 41 -7.42 3.73 -12.02
CA ILE A 41 -7.29 3.93 -13.48
C ILE A 41 -6.03 3.25 -14.01
N SER A 42 -4.86 3.57 -13.44
CA SER A 42 -3.59 3.03 -13.91
C SER A 42 -2.60 2.81 -12.77
N SER A 43 -1.69 1.86 -12.97
CA SER A 43 -0.61 1.57 -12.06
C SER A 43 0.62 1.16 -12.85
N LYS A 44 1.75 1.84 -12.62
CA LYS A 44 3.03 1.56 -13.28
C LYS A 44 4.16 1.62 -12.28
N LEU A 45 5.08 0.67 -12.37
CA LEU A 45 6.27 0.65 -11.54
C LEU A 45 7.44 1.33 -12.26
N THR A 46 8.34 1.94 -11.47
CA THR A 46 9.57 2.54 -12.00
C THR A 46 10.62 1.50 -12.37
N GLN A 47 10.48 0.28 -11.89
CA GLN A 47 11.43 -0.80 -12.09
C GLN A 47 10.69 -2.12 -12.20
N ASP A 48 11.07 -2.95 -13.18
CA ASP A 48 10.55 -4.30 -13.29
C ASP A 48 11.28 -5.22 -12.31
N ARG A 49 10.55 -5.77 -11.35
CA ARG A 49 11.05 -6.73 -10.37
C ARG A 49 10.34 -8.08 -10.46
N SER A 50 9.69 -8.36 -11.59
CA SER A 50 8.91 -9.58 -11.78
C SER A 50 9.76 -10.87 -11.71
N ASN A 51 11.05 -10.77 -11.96
CA ASN A 51 11.99 -11.89 -11.90
C ASN A 51 12.53 -12.19 -10.50
N LEU A 52 12.21 -11.40 -9.49
CA LEU A 52 12.61 -11.66 -8.11
C LEU A 52 11.72 -12.76 -7.51
N ASN A 53 12.29 -13.57 -6.62
CA ASN A 53 11.65 -14.78 -6.12
C ASN A 53 10.67 -14.57 -4.97
N ASN A 54 10.68 -13.38 -4.36
CA ASN A 54 9.96 -13.10 -3.12
C ASN A 54 9.00 -11.94 -3.34
N ASP A 55 7.74 -12.10 -2.92
CA ASP A 55 6.74 -11.06 -3.11
C ASP A 55 7.12 -9.72 -2.47
N LYS A 56 7.69 -9.76 -1.26
CA LYS A 56 8.13 -8.52 -0.58
C LYS A 56 9.21 -7.79 -1.37
N GLU A 57 10.17 -8.51 -1.94
CA GLU A 57 11.22 -7.92 -2.77
C GLU A 57 10.68 -7.28 -4.03
N ARG A 58 9.54 -7.74 -4.52
CA ARG A 58 8.92 -7.21 -5.73
C ARG A 58 8.28 -5.84 -5.52
N TYR A 59 7.87 -5.48 -4.30
CA TYR A 59 7.21 -4.20 -4.06
C TYR A 59 7.88 -3.30 -3.03
N ILE A 60 8.62 -3.83 -2.04
CA ILE A 60 9.27 -2.99 -1.03
C ILE A 60 10.44 -2.22 -1.66
N GLY A 61 10.48 -0.92 -1.36
CA GLY A 61 11.53 -0.03 -1.87
C GLY A 61 11.32 0.44 -3.30
N ILE A 62 10.12 0.28 -3.84
CA ILE A 62 9.79 0.68 -5.21
C ILE A 62 8.75 1.80 -5.19
N ASN A 63 8.79 2.63 -6.23
CA ASN A 63 7.77 3.64 -6.48
C ASN A 63 6.75 3.13 -7.49
N SER A 64 5.47 3.29 -7.17
CA SER A 64 4.36 3.01 -8.06
C SER A 64 3.71 4.33 -8.46
N TYR A 65 3.59 4.59 -9.74
CA TYR A 65 2.85 5.73 -10.26
C TYR A 65 1.44 5.29 -10.59
N VAL A 66 0.47 5.90 -9.90
CA VAL A 66 -0.93 5.54 -10.05
C VAL A 66 -1.75 6.75 -10.47
N GLU A 67 -2.80 6.48 -11.23
CA GLU A 67 -3.87 7.42 -11.49
C GLU A 67 -5.13 6.87 -10.86
N GLU A 68 -5.79 7.67 -10.04
CA GLU A 68 -7.01 7.26 -9.35
C GLU A 68 -7.88 8.45 -8.99
N TYR A 69 -9.16 8.17 -8.71
CA TYR A 69 -10.05 9.15 -8.10
C TYR A 69 -10.00 9.02 -6.59
N ILE A 70 -9.76 10.14 -5.92
CA ILE A 70 -9.93 10.27 -4.47
C ILE A 70 -11.21 11.06 -4.27
N GLY A 71 -12.29 10.35 -3.94
CA GLY A 71 -13.62 10.94 -4.01
C GLY A 71 -13.96 11.27 -5.47
N LYS A 72 -14.20 12.53 -5.77
CA LYS A 72 -14.46 13.00 -7.13
C LYS A 72 -13.26 13.63 -7.82
N LYS A 73 -12.11 13.68 -7.13
CA LYS A 73 -10.92 14.33 -7.66
C LYS A 73 -10.02 13.32 -8.35
N TYR A 74 -9.76 13.53 -9.64
CA TYR A 74 -8.73 12.80 -10.38
C TYR A 74 -7.36 13.17 -9.82
N SER A 75 -6.54 12.17 -9.52
CA SER A 75 -5.25 12.34 -8.87
C SER A 75 -4.18 11.50 -9.54
N LYS A 76 -3.00 12.10 -9.69
CA LYS A 76 -1.78 11.41 -10.10
C LYS A 76 -0.87 11.32 -8.90
N LEU A 77 -0.58 10.11 -8.45
CA LEU A 77 0.14 9.86 -7.21
C LEU A 77 1.37 9.00 -7.45
N CYS A 78 2.40 9.26 -6.64
CA CYS A 78 3.51 8.33 -6.46
C CYS A 78 3.34 7.66 -5.11
N ILE A 79 3.19 6.34 -5.10
CA ILE A 79 3.14 5.55 -3.88
C ILE A 79 4.50 4.89 -3.71
N SER A 80 5.23 5.33 -2.68
CA SER A 80 6.55 4.80 -2.36
C SER A 80 6.39 3.71 -1.29
N PHE A 81 6.60 2.46 -1.67
CA PHE A 81 6.49 1.33 -0.74
C PHE A 81 7.76 1.22 0.09
N LEU A 82 7.57 1.13 1.39
CA LEU A 82 8.65 1.19 2.38
C LEU A 82 8.74 -0.11 3.17
N ASP A 83 9.92 -0.40 3.67
CA ASP A 83 10.11 -1.50 4.61
C ASP A 83 9.33 -1.20 5.90
N PRO A 84 8.59 -2.17 6.45
CA PRO A 84 7.88 -1.98 7.71
C PRO A 84 8.73 -1.46 8.87
N LYS A 85 10.02 -1.71 8.84
CA LYS A 85 10.97 -1.18 9.84
C LYS A 85 10.98 0.34 9.89
N GLU A 86 10.75 1.00 8.76
CA GLU A 86 10.68 2.46 8.69
C GLU A 86 9.44 3.02 9.41
N PHE A 87 8.44 2.18 9.66
CA PHE A 87 7.24 2.53 10.43
C PHE A 87 7.33 2.04 11.89
N GLY A 88 8.52 1.62 12.34
CA GLY A 88 8.73 1.16 13.71
C GLY A 88 8.28 -0.25 13.98
N LEU A 89 7.96 -1.02 12.96
CA LEU A 89 7.57 -2.42 13.12
C LEU A 89 8.80 -3.31 13.15
N GLY A 90 8.76 -4.33 14.02
CA GLY A 90 9.78 -5.36 14.08
C GLY A 90 9.65 -6.38 12.95
N ALA A 91 10.42 -7.46 13.04
CA ALA A 91 10.32 -8.57 12.11
C ALA A 91 8.92 -9.21 12.20
N LEU A 92 8.30 -9.46 11.05
CA LEU A 92 6.99 -10.08 10.93
C LEU A 92 7.14 -11.49 10.39
N ASP A 93 6.42 -12.44 11.01
CA ASP A 93 6.33 -13.80 10.49
C ASP A 93 5.19 -13.85 9.47
N ILE A 94 5.52 -14.08 8.20
CA ILE A 94 4.54 -14.09 7.10
C ILE A 94 3.45 -15.15 7.29
N ASN A 95 3.71 -16.18 8.09
CA ASN A 95 2.69 -17.19 8.38
C ASN A 95 1.57 -16.65 9.29
N THR A 96 1.82 -15.56 10.00
CA THR A 96 0.86 -14.97 10.95
C THR A 96 0.48 -13.54 10.62
N SER A 97 1.36 -12.77 9.97
CA SER A 97 1.13 -11.34 9.75
C SER A 97 1.95 -10.77 8.60
N THR A 98 1.48 -9.66 8.07
CA THR A 98 2.27 -8.82 7.16
C THR A 98 1.85 -7.36 7.32
N ALA A 99 2.67 -6.46 6.79
CA ALA A 99 2.39 -5.03 6.79
C ALA A 99 2.78 -4.42 5.44
N ILE A 100 1.86 -3.65 4.87
CA ILE A 100 2.11 -2.87 3.66
C ILE A 100 2.24 -1.42 4.09
N CYS A 101 3.42 -0.86 3.91
CA CYS A 101 3.75 0.50 4.35
C CYS A 101 4.10 1.36 3.15
N ALA A 102 3.54 2.56 3.08
CA ALA A 102 3.81 3.43 1.95
C ALA A 102 3.67 4.90 2.30
N ARG A 103 4.34 5.73 1.51
CA ARG A 103 4.21 7.17 1.51
C ARG A 103 3.64 7.61 0.17
N VAL A 104 2.67 8.52 0.21
CA VAL A 104 1.97 8.98 -0.98
C VAL A 104 2.35 10.41 -1.28
N THR A 105 2.80 10.67 -2.51
CA THR A 105 3.17 12.00 -3.00
C THR A 105 2.22 12.38 -4.14
N ASP A 106 1.68 13.59 -4.08
CA ASP A 106 0.93 14.17 -5.19
C ASP A 106 1.91 14.58 -6.29
N MET A 107 1.73 14.04 -7.49
CA MET A 107 2.66 14.29 -8.60
C MET A 107 2.51 15.67 -9.22
N GLU A 108 1.37 16.34 -9.05
CA GLU A 108 1.18 17.69 -9.57
C GLU A 108 1.91 18.74 -8.73
N THR A 109 1.92 18.56 -7.41
CA THR A 109 2.51 19.52 -6.47
C THR A 109 3.87 19.09 -5.93
N GLY A 110 4.19 17.80 -6.01
CA GLY A 110 5.38 17.23 -5.38
C GLY A 110 5.28 17.10 -3.87
N VAL A 111 4.10 17.32 -3.29
CA VAL A 111 3.89 17.32 -1.84
C VAL A 111 3.54 15.93 -1.35
N LYS A 112 4.15 15.52 -0.25
CA LYS A 112 3.81 14.28 0.45
C LYS A 112 2.49 14.48 1.19
N ILE A 113 1.46 13.77 0.78
CA ILE A 113 0.09 13.98 1.27
C ILE A 113 -0.39 12.92 2.24
N ALA A 114 0.26 11.76 2.28
CA ALA A 114 -0.18 10.69 3.18
C ALA A 114 0.94 9.72 3.50
N ASN A 115 0.85 9.11 4.68
CA ASN A 115 1.50 7.84 5.00
C ASN A 115 0.39 6.81 5.22
N LEU A 116 0.62 5.58 4.80
CA LEU A 116 -0.35 4.52 5.01
C LEU A 116 0.32 3.23 5.51
N LEU A 117 -0.44 2.50 6.29
CA LEU A 117 -0.05 1.21 6.82
C LEU A 117 -1.27 0.29 6.78
N HIS A 118 -1.14 -0.84 6.08
CA HIS A 118 -2.10 -1.94 6.18
C HIS A 118 -1.44 -3.06 6.98
N TYR A 119 -1.90 -3.28 8.19
CA TYR A 119 -1.41 -4.35 9.06
C TYR A 119 -2.38 -5.52 9.00
N VAL A 120 -1.89 -6.70 8.63
CA VAL A 120 -2.71 -7.89 8.40
C VAL A 120 -2.27 -8.99 9.36
N GLU A 121 -3.23 -9.51 10.13
CA GLU A 121 -3.03 -10.65 11.01
C GLU A 121 -4.01 -11.77 10.67
N ASN A 122 -3.54 -13.03 10.66
CA ASN A 122 -4.44 -14.15 10.49
C ASN A 122 -5.32 -14.34 11.74
N ASN A 123 -6.49 -14.92 11.53
CA ASN A 123 -7.42 -15.30 12.59
C ASN A 123 -8.13 -16.61 12.18
N ASP A 124 -9.13 -17.02 12.98
CA ASP A 124 -9.82 -18.30 12.78
C ASP A 124 -10.59 -18.40 11.46
N ILE A 125 -11.02 -17.25 10.89
CA ILE A 125 -11.81 -17.23 9.65
C ILE A 125 -11.01 -16.81 8.42
N GLY A 126 -9.79 -16.32 8.59
CA GLY A 126 -8.94 -15.80 7.52
C GLY A 126 -7.96 -14.79 8.06
N SER A 127 -8.21 -13.50 7.83
CA SER A 127 -7.37 -12.41 8.33
C SER A 127 -8.19 -11.18 8.68
N LYS A 128 -7.59 -10.34 9.53
CA LYS A 128 -8.07 -9.00 9.83
C LYS A 128 -7.03 -8.01 9.34
N MET A 129 -7.44 -7.03 8.54
CA MET A 129 -6.58 -5.94 8.11
C MET A 129 -6.98 -4.66 8.84
N GLN A 130 -6.02 -4.04 9.51
CA GLN A 130 -6.17 -2.71 10.08
C GLN A 130 -5.41 -1.73 9.21
N SER A 131 -6.12 -0.77 8.66
CA SER A 131 -5.57 0.24 7.77
C SER A 131 -5.48 1.56 8.50
N TYR A 132 -4.32 2.19 8.43
CA TYR A 132 -4.01 3.46 9.09
C TYR A 132 -3.58 4.45 8.01
N PHE A 133 -4.23 5.62 8.00
CA PHE A 133 -3.91 6.69 7.07
C PHE A 133 -3.61 7.96 7.88
N TRP A 134 -2.40 8.46 7.71
CA TRP A 134 -2.00 9.77 8.23
C TRP A 134 -2.01 10.72 7.05
N LEU A 135 -2.97 11.68 7.03
CA LEU A 135 -3.22 12.58 5.91
C LEU A 135 -2.82 14.00 6.28
N GLY A 136 -2.15 14.72 5.38
CA GLY A 136 -1.77 16.11 5.57
C GLY A 136 -0.55 16.51 4.77
N ASN A 137 -0.34 17.83 4.63
CA ASN A 137 0.70 18.40 3.78
C ASN A 137 2.07 18.54 4.47
N ASN A 138 2.15 18.27 5.78
CA ASN A 138 3.36 18.49 6.59
C ASN A 138 3.85 17.21 7.26
N LEU A 139 3.71 16.08 6.60
CA LEU A 139 4.06 14.77 7.17
C LEU A 139 5.54 14.64 7.51
N GLU A 140 6.41 15.34 6.80
CA GLU A 140 7.85 15.33 7.11
C GLU A 140 8.17 16.01 8.43
N HIS A 141 7.36 16.98 8.83
CA HIS A 141 7.52 17.68 10.11
C HIS A 141 6.85 16.94 11.25
N ASP A 142 5.73 16.24 10.98
CA ASP A 142 4.97 15.50 11.98
C ASP A 142 5.71 14.24 12.47
N ASN A 143 6.70 13.75 11.70
CA ASN A 143 7.47 12.55 12.01
C ASN A 143 8.83 12.83 12.68
N LYS A 144 9.04 14.04 13.12
CA LYS A 144 10.29 14.42 13.82
C LYS A 144 10.15 14.41 15.33
#